data_822a561f7718736ba9d91261fdad6cb0
#
_entry.id   822a561f7718736ba9d91261fdad6cb0
#
_cell.length_a   1.000
_cell.length_b   1.000
_cell.length_c   1.000
_cell.angle_alpha   90.00
_cell.angle_beta   90.00
_cell.angle_gamma   90.00
#
_symmetry.space_group_name_H-M   'P 1'
#
loop_
_entity.id
_entity.type
_entity.pdbx_description
1 polymer ?
#
loop_
_entity_poly.entity_id
_entity_poly.type
_entity_poly.pdbx_seq_one_letter_code
_entity_poly.pdbx_strand_id
1 'polypeptide(L)'
;MPLRLYAATTSQGKLRDFRTAAEAHSILIEPLPALATIPAPEEDGATFTANATLKAVYYSRFAPGQLVLADDSGLEVDALRGLPGVRSARFAADEKFAGGDGQSTDQRNNACLLAKLANIPDDLRTACYRSVLAVAKDGKTAHTVEGKVEGRILAAPRGSGGFGYDPLFLLPQLDRTMAEIDLDTKHQLSHRGRALRALFERWQ
;
A
#
# COMPACT_ATOMS: atom_id res chain seq x y z
N MET A 1 -27.36 -7.05 8.95
CA MET A 1 -26.28 -7.87 8.38
C MET A 1 -25.01 -7.03 8.38
N PRO A 2 -23.83 -7.58 8.64
CA PRO A 2 -22.61 -6.81 8.56
C PRO A 2 -22.40 -6.24 7.14
N LEU A 3 -21.81 -5.06 7.06
CA LEU A 3 -21.41 -4.47 5.77
C LEU A 3 -20.36 -5.37 5.12
N ARG A 4 -20.57 -5.72 3.84
CA ARG A 4 -19.62 -6.53 3.07
C ARG A 4 -18.91 -5.69 2.01
N LEU A 5 -17.58 -5.83 1.95
CA LEU A 5 -16.72 -5.27 0.92
C LEU A 5 -15.95 -6.39 0.22
N TYR A 6 -15.86 -6.35 -1.10
CA TYR A 6 -14.98 -7.23 -1.85
C TYR A 6 -13.66 -6.51 -2.18
N ALA A 7 -12.54 -7.07 -1.71
CA ALA A 7 -11.22 -6.50 -1.96
C ALA A 7 -10.68 -6.93 -3.33
N ALA A 8 -10.41 -5.97 -4.19
CA ALA A 8 -9.79 -6.15 -5.49
C ALA A 8 -8.26 -6.14 -5.37
N THR A 9 -7.71 -7.12 -4.67
CA THR A 9 -6.26 -7.30 -4.48
C THR A 9 -5.87 -8.76 -4.47
N THR A 10 -4.77 -9.10 -5.13
CA THR A 10 -4.13 -10.42 -5.07
C THR A 10 -3.06 -10.50 -3.98
N SER A 11 -2.68 -9.37 -3.39
CA SER A 11 -1.69 -9.29 -2.32
C SER A 11 -2.25 -9.84 -1.00
N GLN A 12 -1.68 -10.96 -0.55
CA GLN A 12 -2.06 -11.57 0.73
C GLN A 12 -1.76 -10.65 1.93
N GLY A 13 -0.69 -9.86 1.84
CA GLY A 13 -0.36 -8.87 2.87
C GLY A 13 -1.45 -7.79 3.00
N LYS A 14 -1.87 -7.20 1.88
CA LYS A 14 -2.95 -6.21 1.87
C LYS A 14 -4.27 -6.78 2.37
N LEU A 15 -4.64 -7.98 1.90
CA LEU A 15 -5.88 -8.63 2.31
C LEU A 15 -5.91 -8.91 3.81
N ARG A 16 -4.79 -9.35 4.37
CA ARG A 16 -4.64 -9.54 5.83
C ARG A 16 -4.82 -8.21 6.58
N ASP A 17 -4.14 -7.15 6.16
CA ASP A 17 -4.26 -5.82 6.76
C ASP A 17 -5.73 -5.35 6.74
N PHE A 18 -6.45 -5.53 5.62
CA PHE A 18 -7.84 -5.14 5.48
C PHE A 18 -8.76 -5.90 6.44
N ARG A 19 -8.59 -7.22 6.54
CA ARG A 19 -9.41 -8.07 7.41
C ARG A 19 -9.21 -7.74 8.87
N THR A 20 -7.97 -7.65 9.33
CA THR A 20 -7.67 -7.32 10.73
C THR A 20 -8.23 -5.96 11.11
N ALA A 21 -8.09 -4.95 10.26
CA ALA A 21 -8.68 -3.64 10.55
C ALA A 21 -10.21 -3.65 10.56
N ALA A 22 -10.85 -4.52 9.79
CA ALA A 22 -12.31 -4.62 9.70
C ALA A 22 -12.98 -5.33 10.89
N GLU A 23 -12.23 -6.18 11.61
CA GLU A 23 -12.75 -6.98 12.74
C GLU A 23 -13.40 -6.10 13.82
N ALA A 24 -12.81 -4.95 14.14
CA ALA A 24 -13.32 -4.02 15.15
C ALA A 24 -14.60 -3.25 14.70
N HIS A 25 -14.97 -3.29 13.43
CA HIS A 25 -16.02 -2.45 12.84
C HIS A 25 -17.23 -3.22 12.32
N SER A 26 -17.36 -4.52 12.59
CA SER A 26 -18.43 -5.37 12.07
C SER A 26 -18.54 -5.33 10.53
N ILE A 27 -17.41 -5.13 9.86
CA ILE A 27 -17.29 -5.10 8.40
C ILE A 27 -16.63 -6.40 7.95
N LEU A 28 -17.22 -7.05 6.94
CA LEU A 28 -16.64 -8.26 6.36
C LEU A 28 -15.90 -7.90 5.08
N ILE A 29 -14.60 -8.18 5.02
CA ILE A 29 -13.78 -7.99 3.82
C ILE A 29 -13.37 -9.35 3.26
N GLU A 30 -13.80 -9.62 2.04
CA GLU A 30 -13.53 -10.86 1.30
C GLU A 30 -12.80 -10.55 0.00
N PRO A 31 -11.99 -11.49 -0.52
CA PRO A 31 -11.44 -11.34 -1.87
C PRO A 31 -12.57 -11.21 -2.88
N LEU A 32 -12.38 -10.37 -3.89
CA LEU A 32 -13.31 -10.31 -5.01
C LEU A 32 -13.37 -11.68 -5.69
N PRO A 33 -14.56 -12.30 -5.81
CA PRO A 33 -14.71 -13.58 -6.48
C PRO A 33 -14.12 -13.55 -7.90
N ALA A 34 -13.45 -14.63 -8.28
CA ALA A 34 -12.83 -14.79 -9.60
C ALA A 34 -11.83 -13.69 -10.01
N LEU A 35 -11.30 -12.91 -9.07
CA LEU A 35 -10.34 -11.80 -9.34
C LEU A 35 -9.18 -12.23 -10.23
N ALA A 36 -8.65 -13.44 -10.03
CA ALA A 36 -7.53 -13.96 -10.81
C ALA A 36 -7.86 -14.21 -12.30
N THR A 37 -9.14 -14.30 -12.66
CA THR A 37 -9.59 -14.49 -14.06
C THR A 37 -10.00 -13.19 -14.74
N ILE A 38 -10.09 -12.09 -13.97
CA ILE A 38 -10.43 -10.78 -14.51
C ILE A 38 -9.11 -10.12 -14.97
N PRO A 39 -9.00 -9.70 -16.23
CA PRO A 39 -7.82 -8.94 -16.68
C PRO A 39 -7.58 -7.73 -15.79
N ALA A 40 -6.32 -7.50 -15.40
CA ALA A 40 -6.01 -6.32 -14.62
C ALA A 40 -6.14 -5.05 -15.48
N PRO A 41 -6.73 -3.97 -14.96
CA PRO A 41 -6.73 -2.69 -15.67
C PRO A 41 -5.30 -2.13 -15.72
N GLU A 42 -5.02 -1.36 -16.75
CA GLU A 42 -3.75 -0.63 -16.85
C GLU A 42 -3.73 0.49 -15.80
N GLU A 43 -2.71 0.48 -14.94
CA GLU A 43 -2.50 1.49 -13.89
C GLU A 43 -1.56 2.58 -14.41
N ASP A 44 -2.08 3.48 -15.23
CA ASP A 44 -1.37 4.60 -15.85
C ASP A 44 -1.57 5.95 -15.12
N GLY A 45 -2.31 5.94 -14.04
CA GLY A 45 -2.59 7.12 -13.24
C GLY A 45 -1.34 7.73 -12.61
N ALA A 46 -1.22 9.05 -12.68
CA ALA A 46 -0.09 9.79 -12.11
C ALA A 46 -0.14 9.89 -10.56
N THR A 47 -1.25 9.48 -9.93
CA THR A 47 -1.46 9.58 -8.49
C THR A 47 -2.04 8.29 -7.92
N PHE A 48 -1.80 8.03 -6.63
CA PHE A 48 -2.43 6.91 -5.92
C PHE A 48 -3.97 6.97 -5.98
N THR A 49 -4.53 8.18 -5.89
CA THR A 49 -5.99 8.38 -5.98
C THR A 49 -6.53 7.96 -7.34
N ALA A 50 -5.87 8.34 -8.42
CA ALA A 50 -6.29 7.96 -9.77
C ALA A 50 -6.27 6.44 -9.95
N ASN A 51 -5.19 5.77 -9.56
CA ASN A 51 -5.05 4.31 -9.69
C ASN A 51 -6.02 3.54 -8.78
N ALA A 52 -6.17 3.94 -7.51
CA ALA A 52 -7.11 3.29 -6.60
C ALA A 52 -8.55 3.40 -7.12
N THR A 53 -8.94 4.60 -7.57
CA THR A 53 -10.28 4.85 -8.13
C THR A 53 -10.51 4.07 -9.42
N LEU A 54 -9.55 4.08 -10.34
CA LEU A 54 -9.60 3.31 -11.58
C LEU A 54 -9.84 1.82 -11.27
N LYS A 55 -9.04 1.23 -10.37
CA LYS A 55 -9.19 -0.18 -9.97
C LYS A 55 -10.57 -0.46 -9.35
N ALA A 56 -11.01 0.34 -8.39
CA ALA A 56 -12.28 0.14 -7.71
C ALA A 56 -13.46 0.19 -8.70
N VAL A 57 -13.48 1.22 -9.55
CA VAL A 57 -14.51 1.41 -10.59
C VAL A 57 -14.50 0.25 -11.60
N TYR A 58 -13.32 -0.13 -12.07
CA TYR A 58 -13.16 -1.24 -13.02
C TYR A 58 -13.70 -2.55 -12.44
N TYR A 59 -13.18 -2.96 -11.28
CA TYR A 59 -13.53 -4.24 -10.69
C TYR A 59 -14.98 -4.31 -10.15
N SER A 60 -15.59 -3.17 -9.78
CA SER A 60 -16.98 -3.16 -9.33
C SER A 60 -17.99 -3.57 -10.41
N ARG A 61 -17.60 -3.49 -11.68
CA ARG A 61 -18.43 -3.95 -12.81
C ARG A 61 -18.55 -5.47 -12.89
N PHE A 62 -17.62 -6.20 -12.25
CA PHE A 62 -17.61 -7.67 -12.16
C PHE A 62 -18.30 -8.20 -10.89
N ALA A 63 -18.82 -7.31 -10.04
CA ALA A 63 -19.57 -7.65 -8.83
C ALA A 63 -20.83 -6.77 -8.73
N PRO A 64 -21.83 -6.96 -9.60
CA PRO A 64 -23.03 -6.11 -9.64
C PRO A 64 -23.73 -6.02 -8.29
N GLY A 65 -24.11 -4.79 -7.90
CA GLY A 65 -24.76 -4.52 -6.64
C GLY A 65 -23.87 -4.60 -5.40
N GLN A 66 -22.58 -4.95 -5.53
CA GLN A 66 -21.67 -5.10 -4.41
C GLN A 66 -20.72 -3.90 -4.30
N LEU A 67 -20.23 -3.66 -3.09
CA LEU A 67 -19.15 -2.68 -2.85
C LEU A 67 -17.80 -3.34 -3.07
N VAL A 68 -16.97 -2.74 -3.92
CA VAL A 68 -15.62 -3.22 -4.22
C VAL A 68 -14.60 -2.20 -3.75
N LEU A 69 -13.69 -2.67 -2.90
CA LEU A 69 -12.57 -1.93 -2.34
C LEU A 69 -11.31 -2.21 -3.17
N ALA A 70 -10.65 -1.16 -3.61
CA ALA A 70 -9.29 -1.25 -4.17
C ALA A 70 -8.38 -0.26 -3.45
N ASP A 71 -7.07 -0.57 -3.44
CA ASP A 71 -6.06 0.32 -2.91
C ASP A 71 -4.97 0.59 -3.94
N ASP A 72 -4.40 1.78 -3.84
CA ASP A 72 -3.09 2.06 -4.38
C ASP A 72 -2.23 2.69 -3.29
N SER A 73 -1.00 2.20 -3.15
CA SER A 73 -0.13 2.59 -2.04
C SER A 73 1.33 2.50 -2.43
N GLY A 74 2.15 3.33 -1.82
CA GLY A 74 3.57 3.33 -2.08
C GLY A 74 4.35 4.23 -1.14
N LEU A 75 5.64 4.26 -1.40
CA LEU A 75 6.64 5.04 -0.69
C LEU A 75 6.98 6.29 -1.50
N GLU A 76 6.97 7.44 -0.86
CA GLU A 76 7.50 8.70 -1.40
C GLU A 76 8.72 9.10 -0.59
N VAL A 77 9.85 9.40 -1.23
CA VAL A 77 11.09 9.83 -0.59
C VAL A 77 11.43 11.24 -1.05
N ASP A 78 11.56 12.17 -0.11
CA ASP A 78 11.70 13.60 -0.40
C ASP A 78 12.96 13.90 -1.22
N ALA A 79 14.09 13.31 -0.84
CA ALA A 79 15.36 13.46 -1.56
C ALA A 79 15.31 12.94 -3.01
N LEU A 80 14.34 12.07 -3.32
CA LEU A 80 14.09 11.53 -4.65
C LEU A 80 12.87 12.19 -5.34
N ARG A 81 12.42 13.34 -4.82
CA ARG A 81 11.28 14.10 -5.37
C ARG A 81 9.99 13.27 -5.44
N GLY A 82 9.74 12.46 -4.42
CA GLY A 82 8.57 11.61 -4.30
C GLY A 82 8.69 10.23 -4.97
N LEU A 83 9.82 9.91 -5.61
CA LEU A 83 10.06 8.54 -6.08
C LEU A 83 10.25 7.60 -4.87
N PRO A 84 9.87 6.31 -5.02
CA PRO A 84 9.24 5.63 -6.14
C PRO A 84 7.77 5.99 -6.43
N GLY A 85 7.00 6.52 -5.46
CA GLY A 85 5.61 6.94 -5.65
C GLY A 85 4.72 5.79 -6.15
N VAL A 86 3.88 6.04 -7.15
CA VAL A 86 2.99 5.04 -7.77
C VAL A 86 3.74 3.87 -8.43
N ARG A 87 5.06 3.99 -8.60
CA ARG A 87 5.92 2.92 -9.14
C ARG A 87 6.52 2.01 -8.06
N SER A 88 6.11 2.17 -6.80
CA SER A 88 6.73 1.48 -5.66
C SER A 88 6.87 -0.03 -5.84
N ALA A 89 5.85 -0.70 -6.36
CA ALA A 89 5.87 -2.15 -6.55
C ALA A 89 6.81 -2.64 -7.67
N ARG A 90 7.14 -1.77 -8.63
CA ARG A 90 7.93 -2.10 -9.82
C ARG A 90 9.18 -1.23 -9.98
N PHE A 91 9.59 -0.53 -8.93
CA PHE A 91 10.61 0.51 -8.98
C PHE A 91 11.93 0.04 -9.60
N ALA A 92 12.48 -1.08 -9.15
CA ALA A 92 13.71 -1.63 -9.71
C ALA A 92 13.59 -2.00 -11.19
N ALA A 93 12.43 -2.52 -11.61
CA ALA A 93 12.17 -2.86 -13.00
C ALA A 93 12.07 -1.59 -13.87
N ASP A 94 11.32 -0.59 -13.45
CA ASP A 94 11.14 0.68 -14.15
C ASP A 94 12.48 1.44 -14.29
N GLU A 95 13.33 1.37 -13.25
CA GLU A 95 14.67 1.97 -13.25
C GLU A 95 15.73 1.09 -13.95
N LYS A 96 15.33 -0.08 -14.48
CA LYS A 96 16.25 -1.05 -15.11
C LYS A 96 17.45 -1.38 -14.23
N PHE A 97 17.19 -1.52 -12.92
CA PHE A 97 18.23 -1.76 -11.93
C PHE A 97 18.86 -3.14 -12.13
N ALA A 98 20.16 -3.15 -12.40
CA ALA A 98 20.91 -4.37 -12.76
C ALA A 98 21.32 -5.24 -11.56
N GLY A 99 21.03 -4.82 -10.31
CA GLY A 99 21.41 -5.58 -9.10
C GLY A 99 20.35 -6.58 -8.66
N GLY A 100 20.80 -7.58 -7.87
CA GLY A 100 19.89 -8.45 -7.12
C GLY A 100 19.40 -9.69 -7.87
N ASP A 101 20.23 -10.31 -8.70
CA ASP A 101 19.92 -11.61 -9.32
C ASP A 101 19.60 -12.67 -8.25
N GLY A 102 18.49 -13.38 -8.44
CA GLY A 102 17.97 -14.37 -7.49
C GLY A 102 17.23 -13.79 -6.28
N GLN A 103 17.12 -12.47 -6.15
CA GLN A 103 16.35 -11.80 -5.10
C GLN A 103 14.87 -11.69 -5.44
N SER A 104 14.02 -11.57 -4.40
CA SER A 104 12.61 -11.24 -4.58
C SER A 104 12.44 -9.82 -5.14
N THR A 105 11.26 -9.51 -5.70
CA THR A 105 10.92 -8.18 -6.18
C THR A 105 11.11 -7.10 -5.09
N ASP A 106 10.68 -7.38 -3.86
CA ASP A 106 10.84 -6.45 -2.74
C ASP A 106 12.32 -6.20 -2.41
N GLN A 107 13.14 -7.24 -2.38
CA GLN A 107 14.58 -7.11 -2.15
C GLN A 107 15.26 -6.27 -3.24
N ARG A 108 14.90 -6.49 -4.51
CA ARG A 108 15.43 -5.70 -5.62
C ARG A 108 14.99 -4.23 -5.56
N ASN A 109 13.72 -3.97 -5.21
CA ASN A 109 13.21 -2.61 -5.02
C ASN A 109 13.95 -1.91 -3.87
N ASN A 110 14.21 -2.60 -2.75
CA ASN A 110 14.98 -2.09 -1.63
C ASN A 110 16.42 -1.78 -2.02
N ALA A 111 17.08 -2.66 -2.74
CA ALA A 111 18.45 -2.46 -3.23
C ALA A 111 18.53 -1.26 -4.20
N CYS A 112 17.58 -1.13 -5.09
CA CYS A 112 17.47 0.01 -6.02
C CYS A 112 17.30 1.33 -5.26
N LEU A 113 16.41 1.36 -4.26
CA LEU A 113 16.18 2.53 -3.41
C LEU A 113 17.46 2.94 -2.67
N LEU A 114 18.15 1.98 -2.04
CA LEU A 114 19.41 2.25 -1.34
C LEU A 114 20.51 2.77 -2.27
N ALA A 115 20.62 2.21 -3.46
CA ALA A 115 21.57 2.68 -4.47
C ALA A 115 21.31 4.14 -4.85
N LYS A 116 20.04 4.55 -5.01
CA LYS A 116 19.68 5.93 -5.32
C LYS A 116 19.92 6.89 -4.15
N LEU A 117 19.90 6.38 -2.93
CA LEU A 117 20.14 7.16 -1.71
C LEU A 117 21.60 7.12 -1.23
N ALA A 118 22.51 6.44 -1.93
CA ALA A 118 23.88 6.18 -1.46
C ALA A 118 24.64 7.45 -1.03
N ASN A 119 24.44 8.57 -1.73
CA ASN A 119 25.09 9.85 -1.46
C ASN A 119 24.21 10.86 -0.71
N ILE A 120 23.04 10.44 -0.22
CA ILE A 120 22.13 11.28 0.53
C ILE A 120 22.41 11.11 2.02
N PRO A 121 22.69 12.18 2.77
CA PRO A 121 22.83 12.13 4.22
C PRO A 121 21.60 11.55 4.91
N ASP A 122 21.78 10.88 6.05
CA ASP A 122 20.68 10.19 6.74
C ASP A 122 19.56 11.12 7.18
N ASP A 123 19.87 12.35 7.60
CA ASP A 123 18.91 13.37 7.99
C ASP A 123 18.03 13.86 6.84
N LEU A 124 18.48 13.70 5.60
CA LEU A 124 17.73 14.07 4.39
C LEU A 124 16.97 12.91 3.75
N ARG A 125 17.01 11.71 4.34
CA ARG A 125 16.26 10.53 3.84
C ARG A 125 14.82 10.47 4.36
N THR A 126 14.19 11.63 4.53
CA THR A 126 12.77 11.70 4.93
C THR A 126 11.88 11.06 3.89
N ALA A 127 10.83 10.38 4.35
CA ALA A 127 9.95 9.62 3.49
C ALA A 127 8.54 9.54 4.06
N CYS A 128 7.57 9.29 3.19
CA CYS A 128 6.19 9.10 3.55
C CYS A 128 5.64 7.84 2.87
N TYR A 129 5.07 6.92 3.63
CA TYR A 129 4.17 5.92 3.07
C TYR A 129 2.77 6.50 2.91
N ARG A 130 2.17 6.28 1.75
CA ARG A 130 0.78 6.66 1.45
C ARG A 130 -0.04 5.45 1.00
N SER A 131 -1.31 5.45 1.37
CA SER A 131 -2.31 4.51 0.86
C SER A 131 -3.59 5.26 0.57
N VAL A 132 -4.10 5.12 -0.63
CA VAL A 132 -5.43 5.56 -1.01
C VAL A 132 -6.31 4.34 -1.17
N LEU A 133 -7.45 4.35 -0.50
CA LEU A 133 -8.51 3.37 -0.63
C LEU A 133 -9.66 3.99 -1.41
N ALA A 134 -10.13 3.29 -2.42
CA ALA A 134 -11.33 3.66 -3.15
C ALA A 134 -12.35 2.53 -3.06
N VAL A 135 -13.61 2.90 -2.82
CA VAL A 135 -14.75 1.98 -2.87
C VAL A 135 -15.65 2.38 -4.01
N ALA A 136 -16.03 1.42 -4.83
CA ALA A 136 -16.95 1.64 -5.94
C ALA A 136 -18.04 0.57 -5.95
N LYS A 137 -19.16 0.92 -6.56
CA LYS A 137 -20.31 0.04 -6.82
C LYS A 137 -20.82 0.29 -8.22
N ASP A 138 -21.05 -0.77 -8.98
CA ASP A 138 -21.67 -0.71 -10.33
C ASP A 138 -20.97 0.31 -11.27
N GLY A 139 -19.63 0.37 -11.21
CA GLY A 139 -18.83 1.26 -12.04
C GLY A 139 -18.78 2.73 -11.58
N LYS A 140 -19.27 3.04 -10.38
CA LYS A 140 -19.27 4.41 -9.81
C LYS A 140 -18.54 4.43 -8.47
N THR A 141 -17.68 5.44 -8.30
CA THR A 141 -17.00 5.68 -7.03
C THR A 141 -18.01 6.07 -5.95
N ALA A 142 -17.96 5.39 -4.82
CA ALA A 142 -18.74 5.69 -3.62
C ALA A 142 -17.94 6.50 -2.60
N HIS A 143 -16.72 6.05 -2.29
CA HIS A 143 -15.84 6.67 -1.32
C HIS A 143 -14.38 6.62 -1.78
N THR A 144 -13.63 7.63 -1.38
CA THR A 144 -12.17 7.66 -1.48
C THR A 144 -11.61 8.25 -0.20
N VAL A 145 -10.62 7.59 0.38
CA VAL A 145 -9.93 8.03 1.60
C VAL A 145 -8.44 7.80 1.47
N GLU A 146 -7.68 8.55 2.24
CA GLU A 146 -6.21 8.46 2.26
C GLU A 146 -5.71 8.29 3.69
N GLY A 147 -4.62 7.55 3.83
CA GLY A 147 -3.82 7.50 5.04
C GLY A 147 -2.34 7.62 4.70
N LYS A 148 -1.61 8.30 5.56
CA LYS A 148 -0.16 8.50 5.41
C LYS A 148 0.57 8.29 6.73
N VAL A 149 1.84 7.92 6.65
CA VAL A 149 2.76 7.89 7.79
C VAL A 149 4.12 8.40 7.35
N GLU A 150 4.64 9.34 8.11
CA GLU A 150 5.95 9.93 7.88
C GLU A 150 7.01 9.13 8.61
N GLY A 151 8.20 9.03 8.01
CA GLY A 151 9.32 8.29 8.53
C GLY A 151 10.63 8.64 7.80
N ARG A 152 11.60 7.74 7.88
CA ARG A 152 12.92 7.91 7.24
C ARG A 152 13.39 6.60 6.65
N ILE A 153 14.23 6.68 5.62
CA ILE A 153 14.84 5.49 5.00
C ILE A 153 16.21 5.25 5.64
N LEU A 154 16.37 4.06 6.22
CA LEU A 154 17.65 3.61 6.78
C LEU A 154 18.68 3.32 5.67
N ALA A 155 19.96 3.33 6.04
CA ALA A 155 21.06 2.94 5.15
C ALA A 155 21.16 1.41 4.94
N ALA A 156 20.55 0.63 5.82
CA ALA A 156 20.51 -0.82 5.75
C ALA A 156 19.18 -1.35 6.32
N PRO A 157 18.69 -2.51 5.86
CA PRO A 157 17.43 -3.09 6.36
C PRO A 157 17.54 -3.55 7.81
N ARG A 158 16.46 -3.35 8.59
CA ARG A 158 16.27 -3.87 9.95
C ARG A 158 14.93 -4.57 10.05
N GLY A 159 14.89 -5.72 10.74
CA GLY A 159 13.69 -6.53 10.89
C GLY A 159 13.40 -7.41 9.69
N SER A 160 12.46 -8.35 9.88
CA SER A 160 12.09 -9.36 8.86
C SER A 160 10.58 -9.46 8.63
N GLY A 161 9.78 -8.66 9.34
CA GLY A 161 8.33 -8.62 9.19
C GLY A 161 7.88 -7.76 8.00
N GLY A 162 6.59 -7.84 7.70
CA GLY A 162 5.99 -6.99 6.68
C GLY A 162 6.31 -7.38 5.23
N PHE A 163 6.35 -6.37 4.34
CA PHE A 163 6.63 -6.54 2.91
C PHE A 163 7.08 -5.19 2.31
N GLY A 164 7.52 -5.21 1.05
CA GLY A 164 7.96 -4.01 0.36
C GLY A 164 9.16 -3.35 1.02
N TYR A 165 9.06 -2.06 1.30
CA TYR A 165 10.14 -1.26 1.90
C TYR A 165 10.11 -1.25 3.44
N ASP A 166 9.27 -2.05 4.10
CA ASP A 166 9.13 -2.09 5.55
C ASP A 166 10.46 -2.22 6.32
N PRO A 167 11.44 -3.03 5.87
CA PRO A 167 12.73 -3.15 6.55
C PRO A 167 13.59 -1.88 6.49
N LEU A 168 13.33 -0.98 5.56
CA LEU A 168 14.06 0.28 5.41
C LEU A 168 13.31 1.48 6.02
N PHE A 169 12.00 1.37 6.24
CA PHE A 169 11.17 2.49 6.69
C PHE A 169 11.17 2.60 8.22
N LEU A 170 11.96 3.52 8.74
CA LEU A 170 12.05 3.83 10.17
C LEU A 170 10.89 4.73 10.61
N LEU A 171 10.27 4.39 11.73
CA LEU A 171 9.36 5.22 12.51
C LEU A 171 10.16 5.94 13.61
N PRO A 172 10.52 7.23 13.46
CA PRO A 172 11.44 7.88 14.38
C PRO A 172 10.96 7.89 15.83
N GLN A 173 9.64 8.01 16.05
CA GLN A 173 9.03 8.04 17.39
C GLN A 173 9.16 6.71 18.16
N LEU A 174 9.43 5.59 17.47
CA LEU A 174 9.60 4.27 18.08
C LEU A 174 11.04 3.75 18.01
N ASP A 175 11.89 4.40 17.20
CA ASP A 175 13.19 3.88 16.78
C ASP A 175 13.12 2.44 16.24
N ARG A 176 12.03 2.10 15.55
CA ARG A 176 11.78 0.81 14.92
C ARG A 176 11.35 0.99 13.48
N THR A 177 11.70 0.01 12.64
CA THR A 177 11.19 -0.04 11.28
C THR A 177 9.77 -0.63 11.26
N MET A 178 9.09 -0.45 10.14
CA MET A 178 7.80 -1.12 9.89
C MET A 178 7.90 -2.65 9.91
N ALA A 179 9.10 -3.21 9.70
CA ALA A 179 9.37 -4.65 9.77
C ALA A 179 9.68 -5.14 11.19
N GLU A 180 9.92 -4.26 12.15
CA GLU A 180 10.24 -4.58 13.55
C GLU A 180 9.06 -4.41 14.51
N ILE A 181 7.96 -3.80 14.06
CA ILE A 181 6.75 -3.64 14.86
C ILE A 181 5.80 -4.83 14.67
N ASP A 182 5.04 -5.15 15.72
CA ASP A 182 3.99 -6.16 15.65
C ASP A 182 2.80 -5.70 14.78
N LEU A 183 1.92 -6.64 14.47
CA LEU A 183 0.80 -6.40 13.56
C LEU A 183 -0.18 -5.36 14.11
N ASP A 184 -0.47 -5.39 15.41
CA ASP A 184 -1.44 -4.48 16.04
C ASP A 184 -0.91 -3.05 16.03
N THR A 185 0.36 -2.85 16.40
CA THR A 185 1.04 -1.56 16.30
C THR A 185 1.06 -1.06 14.84
N LYS A 186 1.32 -1.97 13.89
CA LYS A 186 1.30 -1.63 12.46
C LYS A 186 -0.08 -1.18 12.00
N HIS A 187 -1.16 -1.84 12.43
CA HIS A 187 -2.53 -1.42 12.13
C HIS A 187 -2.86 -0.03 12.68
N GLN A 188 -2.34 0.30 13.85
CA GLN A 188 -2.58 1.62 14.45
C GLN A 188 -1.81 2.74 13.76
N LEU A 189 -0.56 2.51 13.36
CA LEU A 189 0.35 3.56 12.93
C LEU A 189 0.50 3.68 11.42
N SER A 190 0.34 2.58 10.66
CA SER A 190 0.63 2.56 9.23
C SER A 190 -0.35 3.40 8.40
N HIS A 191 0.13 3.81 7.22
CA HIS A 191 -0.67 4.48 6.20
C HIS A 191 -1.96 3.73 5.87
N ARG A 192 -1.89 2.40 5.68
CA ARG A 192 -3.06 1.57 5.36
C ARG A 192 -4.02 1.46 6.54
N GLY A 193 -3.52 1.27 7.76
CA GLY A 193 -4.34 1.26 8.96
C GLY A 193 -5.10 2.57 9.17
N ARG A 194 -4.43 3.72 8.92
CA ARG A 194 -5.07 5.05 8.98
C ARG A 194 -6.14 5.21 7.89
N ALA A 195 -5.84 4.80 6.65
CA ALA A 195 -6.82 4.86 5.56
C ALA A 195 -8.05 3.98 5.85
N LEU A 196 -7.86 2.78 6.39
CA LEU A 196 -8.96 1.87 6.75
C LEU A 196 -9.85 2.45 7.83
N ARG A 197 -9.29 3.01 8.90
CA ARG A 197 -10.09 3.69 9.94
C ARG A 197 -10.90 4.84 9.34
N ALA A 198 -10.28 5.71 8.56
CA ALA A 198 -10.97 6.80 7.88
C ALA A 198 -12.07 6.31 6.93
N LEU A 199 -11.91 5.12 6.32
CA LEU A 199 -12.94 4.50 5.51
C LEU A 199 -14.11 3.99 6.35
N PHE A 200 -13.82 3.30 7.46
CA PHE A 200 -14.86 2.69 8.29
C PHE A 200 -15.70 3.73 9.04
N GLU A 201 -15.12 4.87 9.41
CA GLU A 201 -15.85 6.02 9.97
C GLU A 201 -16.95 6.57 9.04
N ARG A 202 -16.88 6.29 7.71
CA ARG A 202 -17.91 6.70 6.75
C ARG A 202 -19.20 5.87 6.84
N TRP A 203 -19.16 4.73 7.53
CA TRP A 203 -20.29 3.81 7.67
C TRP A 203 -20.76 3.61 9.12
N GLN A 204 -20.29 4.42 10.04
CA GLN A 204 -20.82 4.57 11.39
C GLN A 204 -21.84 5.71 11.41
#